data_31992435cdfe0a443622730397fa29f5
#
_entry.id   31992435cdfe0a443622730397fa29f5
#
_cell.length_a   1.000
_cell.length_b   1.000
_cell.length_c   1.000
_cell.angle_alpha   90.00
_cell.angle_beta   90.00
_cell.angle_gamma   90.00
#
_symmetry.space_group_name_H-M   'P 1'
#
loop_
_entity.id
_entity.type
_entity.pdbx_description
1 polymer ?
#
loop_
_entity_poly.entity_id
_entity_poly.type
_entity_poly.pdbx_seq_one_letter_code
_entity_poly.pdbx_strand_id
1 'polypeptide(L)'
;VAVDLPTLLGLAENPGQLAGYGAIPASVARKLAADGTWQRFVSDPTTGNLLDFGREKYIPPQELVDYLLARDRTCRFPGCRRSGELTDIDHAQSWESGGDTNPANLGLLCRRHHRMKTHGGWKLVSNADGSCSWESPKGKTFFVPARPFLDAV
;
A
#
# COMPACT_ATOMS: atom_id res chain seq x y z
N VAL A 1 -7.84 -17.66 -4.07
CA VAL A 1 -6.67 -18.54 -4.33
C VAL A 1 -5.48 -17.68 -4.72
N ALA A 2 -4.32 -17.90 -4.10
CA ALA A 2 -3.04 -17.35 -4.54
C ALA A 2 -2.23 -18.46 -5.23
N VAL A 3 -1.62 -18.15 -6.36
CA VAL A 3 -0.78 -19.07 -7.13
C VAL A 3 0.28 -18.25 -7.87
N ASP A 4 1.50 -18.77 -7.97
CA ASP A 4 2.55 -18.11 -8.73
C ASP A 4 2.28 -18.15 -10.24
N LEU A 5 2.80 -17.19 -10.97
CA LEU A 5 2.58 -17.05 -12.41
C LEU A 5 3.11 -18.26 -13.21
N PRO A 6 4.30 -18.82 -12.94
CA PRO A 6 4.76 -20.02 -13.64
C PRO A 6 3.80 -21.19 -13.48
N THR A 7 3.32 -21.47 -12.27
CA THR A 7 2.34 -22.54 -12.02
C THR A 7 1.03 -22.28 -12.74
N LEU A 8 0.56 -21.05 -12.74
CA LEU A 8 -0.66 -20.67 -13.43
C LEU A 8 -0.56 -20.88 -14.96
N LEU A 9 0.59 -20.57 -15.54
CA LEU A 9 0.89 -20.79 -16.96
C LEU A 9 1.22 -22.25 -17.31
N GLY A 10 1.24 -23.17 -16.35
CA GLY A 10 1.60 -24.57 -16.56
C GLY A 10 3.10 -24.82 -16.74
N LEU A 11 3.95 -23.85 -16.40
CA LEU A 11 5.41 -23.94 -16.49
C LEU A 11 6.05 -24.49 -15.20
N ALA A 12 5.28 -24.58 -14.11
CA ALA A 12 5.67 -25.14 -12.83
C ALA A 12 4.48 -25.88 -12.18
N GLU A 13 4.77 -26.68 -11.15
CA GLU A 13 3.76 -27.43 -10.38
C GLU A 13 3.80 -27.06 -8.88
N ASN A 14 4.11 -25.79 -8.58
CA ASN A 14 4.10 -25.30 -7.19
C ASN A 14 2.68 -25.31 -6.61
N PRO A 15 2.50 -25.58 -5.32
CA PRO A 15 1.19 -25.55 -4.69
C PRO A 15 0.62 -24.12 -4.66
N GLY A 16 -0.67 -23.99 -4.95
CA GLY A 16 -1.41 -22.75 -4.67
C GLY A 16 -1.82 -22.65 -3.20
N GLN A 17 -2.20 -21.47 -2.75
CA GLN A 17 -2.75 -21.22 -1.41
C GLN A 17 -4.24 -20.86 -1.50
N LEU A 18 -5.09 -21.64 -0.84
CA LEU A 18 -6.51 -21.37 -0.72
C LEU A 18 -6.80 -20.76 0.66
N ALA A 19 -7.31 -19.55 0.68
CA ALA A 19 -7.63 -18.85 1.93
C ALA A 19 -8.58 -19.68 2.80
N GLY A 20 -8.24 -19.84 4.10
CA GLY A 20 -9.00 -20.63 5.05
C GLY A 20 -8.81 -22.15 4.97
N TYR A 21 -8.08 -22.66 3.95
CA TYR A 21 -7.84 -24.09 3.75
C TYR A 21 -6.34 -24.44 3.80
N GLY A 22 -5.46 -23.62 3.21
CA GLY A 22 -4.03 -23.89 3.12
C GLY A 22 -3.57 -24.22 1.70
N ALA A 23 -2.49 -24.99 1.60
CA ALA A 23 -1.89 -25.38 0.33
C ALA A 23 -2.80 -26.33 -0.46
N ILE A 24 -2.93 -26.07 -1.76
CA ILE A 24 -3.68 -26.91 -2.71
C ILE A 24 -2.80 -27.29 -3.91
N PRO A 25 -3.03 -28.45 -4.55
CA PRO A 25 -2.30 -28.86 -5.74
C PRO A 25 -2.41 -27.84 -6.89
N ALA A 26 -1.35 -27.70 -7.69
CA ALA A 26 -1.31 -26.79 -8.84
C ALA A 26 -2.51 -26.97 -9.80
N SER A 27 -2.88 -28.22 -10.06
CA SER A 27 -4.02 -28.54 -10.92
C SER A 27 -5.35 -28.02 -10.39
N VAL A 28 -5.54 -28.01 -9.07
CA VAL A 28 -6.73 -27.45 -8.39
C VAL A 28 -6.68 -25.93 -8.44
N ALA A 29 -5.50 -25.33 -8.16
CA ALA A 29 -5.31 -23.89 -8.24
C ALA A 29 -5.63 -23.35 -9.66
N ARG A 30 -5.13 -24.01 -10.70
CA ARG A 30 -5.44 -23.67 -12.10
C ARG A 30 -6.93 -23.77 -12.44
N LYS A 31 -7.61 -24.80 -11.96
CA LYS A 31 -9.07 -24.93 -12.16
C LYS A 31 -9.85 -23.80 -11.51
N LEU A 32 -9.50 -23.45 -10.29
CA LEU A 32 -10.15 -22.35 -9.57
C LEU A 32 -9.84 -20.98 -10.19
N ALA A 33 -8.67 -20.83 -10.81
CA ALA A 33 -8.27 -19.61 -11.48
C ALA A 33 -8.96 -19.43 -12.86
N ALA A 34 -9.38 -20.49 -13.53
CA ALA A 34 -9.91 -20.44 -14.89
C ALA A 34 -11.18 -19.58 -15.03
N ASP A 35 -12.06 -19.58 -14.00
CA ASP A 35 -13.33 -18.85 -14.01
C ASP A 35 -13.30 -17.61 -13.09
N GLY A 36 -12.12 -17.22 -12.57
CA GLY A 36 -11.97 -16.17 -11.58
C GLY A 36 -11.55 -14.81 -12.18
N THR A 37 -11.85 -13.74 -11.44
CA THR A 37 -11.21 -12.45 -11.65
C THR A 37 -9.81 -12.47 -11.05
N TRP A 38 -8.82 -12.04 -11.81
CA TRP A 38 -7.42 -12.12 -11.42
C TRP A 38 -6.95 -10.80 -10.85
N GLN A 39 -6.19 -10.87 -9.76
CA GLN A 39 -5.48 -9.76 -9.18
C GLN A 39 -4.01 -10.14 -9.04
N ARG A 40 -3.12 -9.27 -9.52
CA ARG A 40 -1.68 -9.45 -9.33
C ARG A 40 -1.27 -9.05 -7.92
N PHE A 41 -0.52 -9.94 -7.27
CA PHE A 41 0.21 -9.64 -6.06
C PHE A 41 1.70 -9.77 -6.34
N VAL A 42 2.50 -8.85 -5.80
CA VAL A 42 3.96 -8.95 -5.83
C VAL A 42 4.41 -9.29 -4.40
N SER A 43 5.10 -10.41 -4.26
CA SER A 43 5.67 -10.84 -2.99
C SER A 43 7.19 -10.84 -3.03
N ASP A 44 7.81 -10.61 -1.89
CA ASP A 44 9.25 -10.82 -1.71
C ASP A 44 9.56 -12.32 -1.83
N PRO A 45 10.41 -12.74 -2.76
CA PRO A 45 10.69 -14.17 -2.98
C PRO A 45 11.42 -14.84 -1.82
N THR A 46 12.07 -14.07 -0.94
CA THR A 46 12.83 -14.57 0.21
C THR A 46 11.96 -14.73 1.44
N THR A 47 11.09 -13.75 1.70
CA THR A 47 10.26 -13.73 2.91
C THR A 47 8.82 -14.14 2.68
N GLY A 48 8.35 -14.15 1.42
CA GLY A 48 6.95 -14.35 1.04
C GLY A 48 6.03 -13.18 1.40
N ASN A 49 6.57 -12.08 1.94
CA ASN A 49 5.78 -10.92 2.32
C ASN A 49 5.20 -10.24 1.08
N LEU A 50 3.95 -9.82 1.20
CA LEU A 50 3.28 -9.09 0.13
C LEU A 50 3.85 -7.67 0.01
N LEU A 51 4.39 -7.35 -1.17
CA LEU A 51 5.01 -6.05 -1.46
C LEU A 51 4.07 -5.10 -2.20
N ASP A 52 3.18 -5.64 -3.07
CA ASP A 52 2.31 -4.85 -3.92
C ASP A 52 1.01 -5.62 -4.21
N PHE A 53 -0.12 -4.88 -4.20
CA PHE A 53 -1.46 -5.40 -4.50
C PHE A 53 -1.86 -5.19 -5.99
N GLY A 54 -0.98 -4.59 -6.78
CA GLY A 54 -1.33 -4.17 -8.14
C GLY A 54 -2.26 -2.96 -8.18
N ARG A 55 -2.46 -2.41 -9.36
CA ARG A 55 -3.17 -1.15 -9.58
C ARG A 55 -4.69 -1.27 -9.74
N GLU A 56 -5.27 -2.45 -9.56
CA GLU A 56 -6.67 -2.70 -9.88
C GLU A 56 -7.67 -2.13 -8.84
N LYS A 57 -7.23 -1.71 -7.67
CA LYS A 57 -8.11 -1.17 -6.62
C LYS A 57 -7.65 0.20 -6.14
N TYR A 58 -8.50 1.19 -6.33
CA TYR A 58 -8.35 2.52 -5.73
C TYR A 58 -8.48 2.47 -4.20
N ILE A 59 -9.45 1.70 -3.69
CA ILE A 59 -9.71 1.56 -2.25
C ILE A 59 -8.74 0.55 -1.67
N PRO A 60 -7.89 0.95 -0.68
CA PRO A 60 -6.98 0.02 -0.03
C PRO A 60 -7.74 -1.08 0.73
N PRO A 61 -7.27 -2.34 0.71
CA PRO A 61 -7.83 -3.39 1.53
C PRO A 61 -7.60 -3.12 3.02
N GLN A 62 -8.41 -3.74 3.89
CA GLN A 62 -8.40 -3.45 5.33
C GLN A 62 -7.01 -3.68 5.96
N GLU A 63 -6.31 -4.73 5.57
CA GLU A 63 -4.96 -5.03 6.08
C GLU A 63 -3.96 -3.91 5.77
N LEU A 64 -4.09 -3.26 4.61
CA LEU A 64 -3.27 -2.11 4.24
C LEU A 64 -3.68 -0.85 5.03
N VAL A 65 -4.97 -0.67 5.28
CA VAL A 65 -5.49 0.39 6.16
C VAL A 65 -4.89 0.25 7.56
N ASP A 66 -4.98 -0.94 8.15
CA ASP A 66 -4.47 -1.23 9.50
C ASP A 66 -2.95 -1.03 9.58
N TYR A 67 -2.22 -1.47 8.54
CA TYR A 67 -0.79 -1.23 8.42
C TYR A 67 -0.46 0.27 8.40
N LEU A 68 -1.17 1.07 7.60
CA LEU A 68 -0.93 2.51 7.49
C LEU A 68 -1.25 3.24 8.80
N LEU A 69 -2.32 2.84 9.49
CA LEU A 69 -2.66 3.38 10.82
C LEU A 69 -1.56 3.08 11.84
N ALA A 70 -1.02 1.86 11.84
CA ALA A 70 0.07 1.46 12.72
C ALA A 70 1.38 2.18 12.40
N ARG A 71 1.73 2.31 11.11
CA ARG A 71 2.95 2.96 10.63
C ARG A 71 2.95 4.47 10.89
N ASP A 72 1.89 5.16 10.47
CA ASP A 72 1.83 6.63 10.45
C ASP A 72 1.32 7.24 11.75
N ARG A 73 0.36 6.60 12.41
CA ARG A 73 -0.30 6.98 13.69
C ARG A 73 -1.00 8.35 13.67
N THR A 74 -0.49 9.31 12.94
CA THR A 74 -1.03 10.66 12.80
C THR A 74 -0.89 11.15 11.36
N CYS A 75 -1.58 12.23 11.04
CA CYS A 75 -1.39 12.94 9.78
C CYS A 75 0.09 13.18 9.47
N ARG A 76 0.50 12.89 8.23
CA ARG A 76 1.90 12.98 7.76
C ARG A 76 2.29 14.37 7.23
N PHE A 77 1.49 15.40 7.47
CA PHE A 77 1.89 16.77 7.21
C PHE A 77 2.86 17.27 8.30
N PRO A 78 3.90 18.05 7.97
CA PRO A 78 4.88 18.57 8.93
C PRO A 78 4.23 19.23 10.15
N GLY A 79 4.57 18.76 11.35
CA GLY A 79 4.07 19.29 12.62
C GLY A 79 2.61 18.95 12.96
N CYS A 80 1.88 18.24 12.11
CA CYS A 80 0.50 17.84 12.40
C CYS A 80 0.44 16.64 13.34
N ARG A 81 -0.40 16.74 14.39
CA ARG A 81 -0.61 15.67 15.39
C ARG A 81 -2.03 15.07 15.34
N ARG A 82 -2.79 15.31 14.27
CA ARG A 82 -4.14 14.75 14.13
C ARG A 82 -4.05 13.22 14.15
N SER A 83 -4.81 12.56 15.03
CA SER A 83 -4.85 11.10 15.12
C SER A 83 -5.18 10.45 13.77
N GLY A 84 -4.55 9.32 13.47
CA GLY A 84 -4.75 8.54 12.25
C GLY A 84 -6.20 8.14 12.02
N GLU A 85 -6.92 7.81 13.08
CA GLU A 85 -8.36 7.46 13.02
C GLU A 85 -9.25 8.61 12.52
N LEU A 86 -8.74 9.83 12.56
CA LEU A 86 -9.42 11.05 12.10
C LEU A 86 -8.81 11.61 10.81
N THR A 87 -8.21 10.72 10.02
CA THR A 87 -7.53 11.06 8.75
C THR A 87 -8.11 10.28 7.60
N ASP A 88 -7.92 10.81 6.38
CA ASP A 88 -8.13 10.09 5.14
C ASP A 88 -6.84 9.33 4.79
N ILE A 89 -6.94 8.19 4.09
CA ILE A 89 -5.81 7.57 3.41
C ILE A 89 -5.69 8.23 2.04
N ASP A 90 -4.54 8.81 1.77
CA ASP A 90 -4.30 9.59 0.57
C ASP A 90 -3.14 9.02 -0.24
N HIS A 91 -3.27 9.05 -1.57
CA HIS A 91 -2.22 8.69 -2.52
C HIS A 91 -1.26 9.87 -2.70
N ALA A 92 0.03 9.72 -2.41
CA ALA A 92 1.03 10.78 -2.64
C ALA A 92 1.05 11.20 -4.12
N GLN A 93 1.24 10.25 -5.03
CA GLN A 93 0.90 10.38 -6.44
C GLN A 93 -0.54 9.95 -6.64
N SER A 94 -1.38 10.84 -7.16
CA SER A 94 -2.80 10.55 -7.32
C SER A 94 -3.06 9.32 -8.20
N TRP A 95 -4.12 8.59 -7.90
CA TRP A 95 -4.56 7.45 -8.71
C TRP A 95 -4.78 7.83 -10.18
N GLU A 96 -5.37 8.98 -10.44
CA GLU A 96 -5.61 9.52 -11.79
C GLU A 96 -4.31 9.76 -12.56
N SER A 97 -3.22 10.11 -11.83
CA SER A 97 -1.88 10.33 -12.40
C SER A 97 -1.02 9.07 -12.43
N GLY A 98 -1.59 7.90 -12.18
CA GLY A 98 -0.89 6.64 -12.26
C GLY A 98 -0.30 6.13 -10.96
N GLY A 99 -0.64 6.73 -9.80
CA GLY A 99 -0.19 6.26 -8.48
C GLY A 99 -0.85 4.94 -8.09
N ASP A 100 -0.08 4.03 -7.52
CA ASP A 100 -0.54 2.73 -7.06
C ASP A 100 -1.07 2.77 -5.62
N THR A 101 -1.97 1.84 -5.29
CA THR A 101 -2.45 1.61 -3.92
C THR A 101 -1.50 0.66 -3.20
N ASN A 102 -0.41 1.20 -2.66
CA ASN A 102 0.62 0.45 -1.94
C ASN A 102 1.23 1.27 -0.79
N PRO A 103 1.98 0.64 0.15
CA PRO A 103 2.56 1.33 1.30
C PRO A 103 3.48 2.51 0.93
N ALA A 104 4.19 2.44 -0.21
CA ALA A 104 5.11 3.50 -0.63
C ALA A 104 4.39 4.75 -1.15
N ASN A 105 3.16 4.60 -1.65
CA ASN A 105 2.38 5.70 -2.21
C ASN A 105 1.23 6.16 -1.33
N LEU A 106 0.90 5.45 -0.25
CA LEU A 106 -0.19 5.81 0.64
C LEU A 106 0.30 6.40 1.96
N GLY A 107 -0.45 7.35 2.50
CA GLY A 107 -0.19 7.94 3.80
C GLY A 107 -1.43 8.58 4.43
N LEU A 108 -1.38 8.80 5.74
CA LEU A 108 -2.49 9.38 6.50
C LEU A 108 -2.47 10.90 6.42
N LEU A 109 -3.50 11.50 5.87
CA LEU A 109 -3.68 12.95 5.84
C LEU A 109 -5.01 13.36 6.48
N CYS A 110 -4.97 14.29 7.42
CA CYS A 110 -6.21 14.89 7.90
C CYS A 110 -6.88 15.71 6.78
N ARG A 111 -8.18 15.86 6.84
CA ARG A 111 -8.99 16.54 5.81
C ARG A 111 -8.43 17.89 5.35
N ARG A 112 -7.88 18.66 6.29
CA ARG A 112 -7.25 19.95 5.98
C ARG A 112 -6.03 19.76 5.06
N HIS A 113 -5.11 18.88 5.42
CA HIS A 113 -3.85 18.69 4.69
C HIS A 113 -4.02 17.89 3.40
N HIS A 114 -5.00 16.98 3.35
CA HIS A 114 -5.44 16.35 2.11
C HIS A 114 -5.91 17.43 1.10
N ARG A 115 -6.77 18.37 1.53
CA ARG A 115 -7.22 19.47 0.67
C ARG A 115 -6.10 20.43 0.28
N MET A 116 -5.13 20.70 1.17
CA MET A 116 -3.96 21.53 0.85
C MET A 116 -3.11 20.87 -0.25
N LYS A 117 -2.93 19.56 -0.22
CA LYS A 117 -2.26 18.82 -1.28
C LYS A 117 -3.07 18.86 -2.58
N THR A 118 -4.36 18.54 -2.54
CA THR A 118 -5.19 18.41 -3.74
C THR A 118 -5.45 19.76 -4.42
N HIS A 119 -5.66 20.82 -3.66
CA HIS A 119 -6.10 22.12 -4.19
C HIS A 119 -5.17 23.28 -3.86
N GLY A 120 -4.25 23.10 -2.91
CA GLY A 120 -3.40 24.16 -2.41
C GLY A 120 -1.98 24.19 -3.01
N GLY A 121 -1.71 23.40 -4.04
CA GLY A 121 -0.43 23.38 -4.74
C GLY A 121 0.73 22.78 -3.93
N TRP A 122 0.45 22.08 -2.83
CA TRP A 122 1.45 21.32 -2.10
C TRP A 122 1.73 19.98 -2.79
N LYS A 123 3.01 19.61 -2.85
CA LYS A 123 3.43 18.31 -3.39
C LYS A 123 3.89 17.40 -2.26
N LEU A 124 3.63 16.12 -2.40
CA LEU A 124 4.00 15.06 -1.46
C LEU A 124 4.72 13.95 -2.21
N VAL A 125 5.86 13.55 -1.67
CA VAL A 125 6.57 12.33 -2.06
C VAL A 125 6.66 11.43 -0.82
N SER A 126 6.13 10.22 -0.91
CA SER A 126 6.12 9.22 0.17
C SER A 126 7.11 8.10 -0.11
N ASN A 127 7.57 7.45 0.97
CA ASN A 127 8.41 6.25 0.93
C ASN A 127 7.71 5.10 1.68
N ALA A 128 8.14 3.87 1.39
CA ALA A 128 7.55 2.65 1.97
C ALA A 128 7.67 2.59 3.51
N ASP A 129 8.73 3.17 4.08
CA ASP A 129 8.95 3.26 5.53
C ASP A 129 8.04 4.27 6.25
N GLY A 130 7.23 5.02 5.49
CA GLY A 130 6.38 6.09 6.00
C GLY A 130 7.07 7.45 6.14
N SER A 131 8.36 7.57 5.82
CA SER A 131 8.97 8.89 5.65
C SER A 131 8.40 9.60 4.43
N CYS A 132 8.38 10.92 4.45
CA CYS A 132 7.89 11.67 3.30
C CYS A 132 8.48 13.07 3.22
N SER A 133 8.44 13.64 2.03
CA SER A 133 8.87 15.02 1.75
C SER A 133 7.71 15.83 1.21
N TRP A 134 7.54 17.03 1.75
CA TRP A 134 6.55 18.00 1.32
C TRP A 134 7.22 19.19 0.65
N GLU A 135 6.68 19.64 -0.46
CA GLU A 135 7.07 20.90 -1.11
C GLU A 135 5.90 21.87 -1.08
N SER A 136 6.14 23.06 -0.54
CA SER A 136 5.13 24.13 -0.52
C SER A 136 4.99 24.77 -1.91
N PRO A 137 3.89 25.50 -2.18
CA PRO A 137 3.70 26.25 -3.45
C PRO A 137 4.80 27.27 -3.74
N LYS A 138 5.59 27.66 -2.73
CA LYS A 138 6.75 28.57 -2.84
C LYS A 138 8.09 27.82 -2.96
N GLY A 139 8.07 26.50 -3.19
CA GLY A 139 9.28 25.69 -3.37
C GLY A 139 10.03 25.32 -2.08
N LYS A 140 9.49 25.65 -0.90
CA LYS A 140 10.13 25.25 0.37
C LYS A 140 9.83 23.78 0.67
N THR A 141 10.85 22.99 0.95
CA THR A 141 10.76 21.55 1.27
C THR A 141 10.79 21.30 2.77
N PHE A 142 10.05 20.26 3.19
CA PHE A 142 9.97 19.79 4.56
C PHE A 142 10.05 18.28 4.57
N PHE A 143 10.98 17.72 5.31
CA PHE A 143 11.10 16.27 5.50
C PHE A 143 10.37 15.85 6.78
N VAL A 144 9.60 14.76 6.68
CA VAL A 144 8.93 14.11 7.81
C VAL A 144 9.50 12.70 7.92
N PRO A 145 10.27 12.39 8.97
CA PRO A 145 10.89 11.08 9.12
C PRO A 145 9.86 9.97 9.34
N ALA A 146 10.26 8.74 9.03
CA ALA A 146 9.54 7.55 9.46
C ALA A 146 9.41 7.54 11.00
N ARG A 147 8.35 6.90 11.49
CA ARG A 147 8.16 6.70 12.94
C ARG A 147 8.54 5.27 13.29
N PRO A 148 9.38 5.04 14.31
CA PRO A 148 9.60 3.70 14.80
C PRO A 148 8.28 3.07 15.25
N PHE A 149 8.03 1.82 14.88
CA PHE A 149 6.83 1.11 15.32
C PHE A 149 6.90 0.79 16.81
N LEU A 150 8.09 0.42 17.29
CA LEU A 150 8.41 0.25 18.70
C LEU A 150 9.47 1.28 19.06
N ASP A 151 9.41 1.81 20.28
CA ASP A 151 10.50 2.62 20.81
C ASP A 151 11.74 1.73 20.90
N ALA A 152 12.87 2.23 20.40
CA ALA A 152 14.13 1.50 20.54
C ALA A 152 14.44 1.35 22.03
N VAL A 153 14.60 0.10 22.48
CA VAL A 153 15.00 -0.25 23.84
C VAL A 153 16.46 0.09 24.05
#